data_e5441e2b18ae9e0ab8a89be6b8e13a23
#
_entry.id   e5441e2b18ae9e0ab8a89be6b8e13a23
#
_cell.length_a   1.000
_cell.length_b   1.000
_cell.length_c   1.000
_cell.angle_alpha   90.00
_cell.angle_beta   90.00
_cell.angle_gamma   90.00
#
_symmetry.space_group_name_H-M   'P 1'
#
loop_
_entity.id
_entity.type
_entity.pdbx_description
1 polymer ?
#
loop_
_entity_poly.entity_id
_entity_poly.type
_entity_poly.pdbx_seq_one_letter_code
_entity_poly.pdbx_strand_id
1 'polypeptide(L)'
;PPEFREEMAGIADALAKTGSQLDLHDVLLWNTMYDSWCFFAHPNSSNQAQTFERQKYPIGCSSFSAWGEATRDGTFIFGKNMDNLNLPGILEGRMLVVCDPDNGLGHVNVSHPGMIAIDGGINENGIEMMTQYSPSIYETMRGCGIAVLSRLILQNASRVDDALNILTVYPRCTGINYHVGDAKAQRAIVIETNAKQIAFRRPYKQDILWTTNHYNCYPGWMGYQGENLVEGQKLAFCLKDVKSIESWQESLKDKSNPYLSATGRFRQYEKLLSELYGEITMESGIEILSDRHNPDTGELRDWETAPKARNDGNTIAFWAAPTTFAEKVKFYKSNLETSIVAHTGNLWSMIATPLNGDFRIAMSDFPAQRGPYVHFNLFEELNR
;
A
#
# COMPACT_ATOMS: atom_id res chain seq x y z
N PRO A 1 -7.75 17.24 11.85
CA PRO A 1 -8.21 18.60 11.53
C PRO A 1 -9.75 18.71 11.62
N PRO A 2 -10.32 19.88 12.00
CA PRO A 2 -11.77 20.07 12.09
C PRO A 2 -12.48 19.81 10.76
N GLU A 3 -11.91 20.30 9.65
CA GLU A 3 -12.47 20.16 8.29
C GLU A 3 -12.67 18.70 7.87
N PHE A 4 -11.78 17.79 8.26
CA PHE A 4 -11.95 16.35 7.94
C PHE A 4 -13.11 15.74 8.74
N ARG A 5 -13.34 16.23 9.96
CA ARG A 5 -14.48 15.80 10.75
C ARG A 5 -15.79 16.36 10.18
N GLU A 6 -15.78 17.57 9.66
CA GLU A 6 -16.94 18.18 8.99
C GLU A 6 -17.27 17.45 7.69
N GLU A 7 -16.26 17.05 6.90
CA GLU A 7 -16.45 16.21 5.72
C GLU A 7 -17.08 14.85 6.08
N MET A 8 -16.56 14.18 7.12
CA MET A 8 -17.17 12.93 7.60
C MET A 8 -18.60 13.12 8.17
N ALA A 9 -18.87 14.24 8.82
CA ALA A 9 -20.23 14.56 9.26
C ALA A 9 -21.17 14.77 8.06
N GLY A 10 -20.70 15.46 7.01
CA GLY A 10 -21.47 15.62 5.77
C GLY A 10 -21.80 14.29 5.09
N ILE A 11 -20.86 13.32 5.13
CA ILE A 11 -21.10 11.94 4.65
C ILE A 11 -22.23 11.29 5.49
N ALA A 12 -22.15 11.37 6.82
CA ALA A 12 -23.18 10.82 7.72
C ALA A 12 -24.56 11.45 7.47
N ASP A 13 -24.61 12.78 7.30
CA ASP A 13 -25.85 13.50 6.99
C ASP A 13 -26.44 13.07 5.62
N ALA A 14 -25.58 12.82 4.64
CA ALA A 14 -26.04 12.32 3.34
C ALA A 14 -26.60 10.89 3.45
N LEU A 15 -25.94 10.02 4.20
CA LEU A 15 -26.42 8.65 4.48
C LEU A 15 -27.78 8.68 5.19
N ALA A 16 -27.96 9.53 6.21
CA ALA A 16 -29.24 9.68 6.90
C ALA A 16 -30.39 10.09 5.96
N LYS A 17 -30.11 10.96 4.98
CA LYS A 17 -31.10 11.39 3.96
C LYS A 17 -31.54 10.25 3.04
N THR A 18 -30.73 9.20 2.88
CA THR A 18 -31.11 7.99 2.14
C THR A 18 -31.84 6.93 2.96
N GLY A 19 -32.07 7.21 4.24
CA GLY A 19 -32.70 6.26 5.18
C GLY A 19 -31.71 5.27 5.81
N SER A 20 -30.41 5.48 5.64
CA SER A 20 -29.38 4.69 6.31
C SER A 20 -29.43 4.92 7.83
N GLN A 21 -29.11 3.86 8.59
CA GLN A 21 -28.96 3.94 10.05
C GLN A 21 -27.51 4.25 10.48
N LEU A 22 -26.59 4.39 9.51
CA LEU A 22 -25.20 4.75 9.78
C LEU A 22 -25.10 6.23 10.17
N ASP A 23 -24.36 6.49 11.22
CA ASP A 23 -24.14 7.84 11.75
C ASP A 23 -22.67 8.28 11.64
N LEU A 24 -22.34 9.45 12.21
CA LEU A 24 -20.97 9.98 12.21
C LEU A 24 -19.99 9.03 12.92
N HIS A 25 -20.43 8.30 13.94
CA HIS A 25 -19.56 7.35 14.64
C HIS A 25 -19.19 6.19 13.71
N ASP A 26 -20.11 5.69 12.91
CA ASP A 26 -19.86 4.64 11.92
C ASP A 26 -18.90 5.11 10.84
N VAL A 27 -19.07 6.35 10.34
CA VAL A 27 -18.16 6.95 9.36
C VAL A 27 -16.75 7.13 9.94
N LEU A 28 -16.64 7.55 11.21
CA LEU A 28 -15.35 7.63 11.91
C LEU A 28 -14.70 6.26 12.07
N LEU A 29 -15.46 5.25 12.48
CA LEU A 29 -14.98 3.86 12.58
C LEU A 29 -14.50 3.33 11.21
N TRP A 30 -15.24 3.63 10.15
CA TRP A 30 -14.88 3.24 8.79
C TRP A 30 -13.54 3.85 8.37
N ASN A 31 -13.32 5.14 8.66
CA ASN A 31 -12.06 5.84 8.37
C ASN A 31 -10.87 5.40 9.25
N THR A 32 -11.12 4.63 10.31
CA THR A 32 -10.08 4.03 11.17
C THR A 32 -10.03 2.52 11.04
N MET A 33 -10.78 1.94 10.11
CA MET A 33 -10.91 0.49 9.96
C MET A 33 -9.56 -0.19 9.75
N TYR A 34 -8.71 0.35 8.88
CA TYR A 34 -7.39 -0.21 8.61
C TYR A 34 -6.47 -0.16 9.84
N ASP A 35 -6.46 0.96 10.55
CA ASP A 35 -5.67 1.11 11.77
C ASP A 35 -6.16 0.16 12.86
N SER A 36 -7.47 0.06 13.03
CA SER A 36 -8.10 -0.88 13.96
C SER A 36 -7.76 -2.32 13.61
N TRP A 37 -7.89 -2.67 12.34
CA TRP A 37 -7.59 -4.01 11.86
C TRP A 37 -6.10 -4.36 12.05
N CYS A 38 -5.19 -3.44 11.71
CA CYS A 38 -3.76 -3.61 11.91
C CYS A 38 -3.44 -3.78 13.40
N PHE A 39 -3.98 -2.92 14.26
CA PHE A 39 -3.76 -2.98 15.70
C PHE A 39 -4.26 -4.30 16.33
N PHE A 40 -5.48 -4.72 16.00
CA PHE A 40 -6.02 -5.97 16.53
C PHE A 40 -5.43 -7.23 15.90
N ALA A 41 -4.87 -7.13 14.71
CA ALA A 41 -4.15 -8.22 14.07
C ALA A 41 -2.72 -8.38 14.61
N HIS A 42 -2.25 -7.47 15.45
CA HIS A 42 -0.86 -7.39 15.90
C HIS A 42 -0.54 -8.34 17.08
N PRO A 43 0.71 -8.85 17.20
CA PRO A 43 1.14 -9.76 18.27
C PRO A 43 1.09 -9.22 19.69
N ASN A 44 1.02 -7.91 19.88
CA ASN A 44 0.88 -7.28 21.19
C ASN A 44 -0.56 -7.26 21.74
N SER A 45 -1.55 -7.64 20.95
CA SER A 45 -2.89 -7.88 21.49
C SER A 45 -2.83 -9.13 22.39
N SER A 46 -3.66 -9.16 23.44
CA SER A 46 -3.70 -10.22 24.46
C SER A 46 -3.91 -11.66 23.96
N ASN A 47 -4.02 -11.85 22.63
CA ASN A 47 -4.20 -13.12 21.92
C ASN A 47 -3.06 -13.39 20.93
N GLN A 48 -1.82 -13.44 21.39
CA GLN A 48 -0.62 -13.63 20.56
C GLN A 48 -0.68 -14.82 19.58
N ALA A 49 -1.27 -15.93 19.99
CA ALA A 49 -1.38 -17.14 19.13
C ALA A 49 -2.33 -16.93 17.94
N GLN A 50 -3.44 -16.22 18.14
CA GLN A 50 -4.40 -15.91 17.06
C GLN A 50 -3.86 -14.86 16.09
N THR A 51 -3.00 -13.97 16.57
CA THR A 51 -2.42 -12.88 15.80
C THR A 51 -1.35 -13.38 14.83
N PHE A 52 -0.54 -14.34 15.26
CA PHE A 52 0.45 -14.99 14.39
C PHE A 52 -0.20 -15.65 13.16
N GLU A 53 -1.35 -16.31 13.36
CA GLU A 53 -2.11 -16.92 12.26
C GLU A 53 -2.73 -15.87 11.31
N ARG A 54 -3.11 -14.70 11.82
CA ARG A 54 -3.68 -13.61 11.01
C ARG A 54 -2.66 -12.88 10.14
N GLN A 55 -1.41 -12.77 10.60
CA GLN A 55 -0.32 -12.16 9.81
C GLN A 55 0.08 -12.97 8.57
N LYS A 56 -0.41 -14.19 8.44
CA LYS A 56 -0.20 -15.01 7.24
C LYS A 56 -1.04 -14.57 6.04
N TYR A 57 -1.92 -13.58 6.19
CA TYR A 57 -2.69 -13.06 5.07
C TYR A 57 -1.83 -12.12 4.22
N PRO A 58 -1.74 -12.36 2.93
CA PRO A 58 -1.03 -11.50 2.01
C PRO A 58 -1.83 -10.22 1.78
N ILE A 59 -1.72 -9.27 2.67
CA ILE A 59 -2.02 -7.89 2.35
C ILE A 59 -0.73 -7.35 1.78
N GLY A 60 -0.81 -6.94 0.54
CA GLY A 60 0.32 -6.46 -0.19
C GLY A 60 0.07 -5.09 -0.77
N CYS A 61 1.08 -4.33 -0.90
CA CYS A 61 1.13 -3.11 -1.69
C CYS A 61 2.53 -3.00 -2.22
N SER A 62 2.68 -2.33 -3.35
CA SER A 62 3.99 -2.01 -3.87
C SER A 62 3.94 -0.75 -4.70
N SER A 63 5.02 0.00 -4.71
CA SER A 63 5.15 1.19 -5.54
C SER A 63 6.59 1.41 -5.97
N PHE A 64 6.75 2.11 -7.07
CA PHE A 64 8.04 2.59 -7.56
C PHE A 64 7.93 4.03 -8.07
N SER A 65 9.07 4.73 -8.05
CA SER A 65 9.28 5.99 -8.78
C SER A 65 10.53 5.86 -9.63
N ALA A 66 10.51 6.48 -10.80
CA ALA A 66 11.64 6.62 -11.71
C ALA A 66 11.64 8.02 -12.31
N TRP A 67 12.82 8.62 -12.48
CA TRP A 67 12.96 9.97 -13.02
C TRP A 67 14.35 10.17 -13.64
N GLY A 68 14.60 11.37 -14.18
CA GLY A 68 15.92 11.79 -14.64
C GLY A 68 16.57 10.79 -15.60
N GLU A 69 17.74 10.27 -15.24
CA GLU A 69 18.48 9.32 -16.07
C GLU A 69 17.83 7.92 -16.17
N ALA A 70 16.89 7.59 -15.27
CA ALA A 70 16.20 6.30 -15.32
C ALA A 70 15.07 6.26 -16.34
N THR A 71 14.50 7.40 -16.71
CA THR A 71 13.41 7.50 -17.68
C THR A 71 13.90 7.97 -19.03
N ARG A 72 13.24 7.53 -20.11
CA ARG A 72 13.66 7.82 -21.48
C ARG A 72 13.76 9.32 -21.81
N ASP A 73 12.89 10.13 -21.21
CA ASP A 73 12.79 11.56 -21.47
C ASP A 73 13.01 12.44 -20.23
N GLY A 74 13.46 11.85 -19.13
CA GLY A 74 13.66 12.55 -17.86
C GLY A 74 12.39 12.78 -17.04
N THR A 75 11.23 12.37 -17.53
CA THR A 75 9.94 12.56 -16.85
C THR A 75 9.87 11.77 -15.55
N PHE A 76 9.34 12.39 -14.49
CA PHE A 76 9.07 11.70 -13.24
C PHE A 76 7.85 10.79 -13.41
N ILE A 77 8.06 9.50 -13.25
CA ILE A 77 7.04 8.46 -13.35
C ILE A 77 6.90 7.76 -12.01
N PHE A 78 5.67 7.47 -11.65
CA PHE A 78 5.41 6.69 -10.46
C PHE A 78 4.34 5.61 -10.74
N GLY A 79 4.50 4.46 -10.08
CA GLY A 79 3.57 3.34 -10.19
C GLY A 79 3.21 2.70 -8.85
N LYS A 80 1.96 2.26 -8.73
CA LYS A 80 1.42 1.64 -7.52
C LYS A 80 0.52 0.45 -7.84
N ASN A 81 0.73 -0.64 -7.10
CA ASN A 81 -0.21 -1.74 -6.95
C ASN A 81 -0.79 -1.75 -5.53
N MET A 82 -2.10 -1.80 -5.40
CA MET A 82 -2.81 -1.99 -4.14
C MET A 82 -3.34 -3.41 -4.08
N ASP A 83 -2.80 -4.20 -3.17
CA ASP A 83 -3.19 -5.59 -2.98
C ASP A 83 -3.88 -5.76 -1.63
N ASN A 84 -5.04 -6.38 -1.62
CA ASN A 84 -5.79 -6.66 -0.40
C ASN A 84 -6.70 -7.87 -0.58
N LEU A 85 -7.38 -8.24 0.50
CA LEU A 85 -8.42 -9.26 0.45
C LEU A 85 -9.60 -8.75 -0.38
N ASN A 86 -10.09 -9.60 -1.26
CA ASN A 86 -11.37 -9.38 -1.91
C ASN A 86 -12.50 -9.67 -0.91
N LEU A 87 -12.91 -8.65 -0.17
CA LEU A 87 -14.08 -8.70 0.69
C LEU A 87 -15.30 -8.15 -0.06
N PRO A 88 -16.51 -8.63 0.25
CA PRO A 88 -17.73 -8.08 -0.33
C PRO A 88 -17.81 -6.56 -0.14
N GLY A 89 -18.10 -5.85 -1.21
CA GLY A 89 -18.17 -4.39 -1.24
C GLY A 89 -16.82 -3.68 -1.42
N ILE A 90 -15.70 -4.34 -1.21
CA ILE A 90 -14.37 -3.72 -1.41
C ILE A 90 -14.06 -3.53 -2.89
N LEU A 91 -14.30 -4.54 -3.72
CA LEU A 91 -14.08 -4.43 -5.17
C LEU A 91 -15.07 -3.47 -5.83
N GLU A 92 -16.35 -3.61 -5.49
CA GLU A 92 -17.42 -2.81 -6.06
C GLU A 92 -17.36 -1.36 -5.59
N GLY A 93 -16.85 -1.12 -4.37
CA GLY A 93 -16.75 0.18 -3.75
C GLY A 93 -15.48 0.97 -4.12
N ARG A 94 -14.59 0.44 -4.97
CA ARG A 94 -13.42 1.22 -5.40
C ARG A 94 -13.84 2.47 -6.16
N MET A 95 -13.26 3.60 -5.82
CA MET A 95 -13.59 4.87 -6.44
C MET A 95 -12.37 5.78 -6.55
N LEU A 96 -12.36 6.57 -7.60
CA LEU A 96 -11.44 7.68 -7.76
C LEU A 96 -12.12 8.91 -7.14
N VAL A 97 -11.47 9.54 -6.18
CA VAL A 97 -11.98 10.73 -5.50
C VAL A 97 -11.14 11.92 -5.88
N VAL A 98 -11.76 12.88 -6.54
CA VAL A 98 -11.16 14.18 -6.85
C VAL A 98 -11.59 15.15 -5.76
N CYS A 99 -10.61 15.77 -5.11
CA CYS A 99 -10.82 16.72 -4.02
C CYS A 99 -10.28 18.08 -4.44
N ASP A 100 -11.13 19.09 -4.38
CA ASP A 100 -10.79 20.51 -4.54
C ASP A 100 -11.17 21.25 -3.25
N PRO A 101 -10.30 21.24 -2.23
CA PRO A 101 -10.61 21.80 -0.94
C PRO A 101 -10.53 23.34 -0.95
N ASP A 102 -11.40 24.03 -0.20
CA ASP A 102 -11.34 25.49 -0.01
C ASP A 102 -9.99 25.97 0.51
N ASN A 103 -9.31 25.12 1.30
CA ASN A 103 -7.98 25.38 1.84
C ASN A 103 -7.08 24.15 1.62
N GLY A 104 -6.03 24.34 0.83
CA GLY A 104 -5.07 23.30 0.49
C GLY A 104 -5.01 23.00 -1.00
N LEU A 105 -4.37 21.91 -1.35
CA LEU A 105 -4.08 21.55 -2.72
C LEU A 105 -5.15 20.61 -3.29
N GLY A 106 -5.58 20.91 -4.51
CA GLY A 106 -6.38 19.99 -5.31
C GLY A 106 -5.64 18.68 -5.52
N HIS A 107 -6.35 17.56 -5.36
CA HIS A 107 -5.73 16.24 -5.45
C HIS A 107 -6.72 15.14 -5.85
N VAL A 108 -6.17 14.05 -6.33
CA VAL A 108 -6.91 12.81 -6.55
C VAL A 108 -6.37 11.71 -5.67
N ASN A 109 -7.25 10.88 -5.13
CA ASN A 109 -6.86 9.66 -4.45
C ASN A 109 -7.80 8.49 -4.83
N VAL A 110 -7.29 7.27 -4.71
CA VAL A 110 -8.11 6.06 -4.83
C VAL A 110 -8.59 5.68 -3.44
N SER A 111 -9.90 5.50 -3.29
CA SER A 111 -10.53 5.29 -1.99
C SER A 111 -11.76 4.39 -2.10
N HIS A 112 -12.52 4.35 -1.03
CA HIS A 112 -13.82 3.67 -0.91
C HIS A 112 -14.89 4.64 -0.42
N PRO A 113 -16.18 4.38 -0.73
CA PRO A 113 -17.28 5.22 -0.26
C PRO A 113 -17.23 5.45 1.25
N GLY A 114 -17.31 6.71 1.65
CA GLY A 114 -17.26 7.10 3.06
C GLY A 114 -15.88 7.27 3.67
N MET A 115 -14.80 7.01 2.91
CA MET A 115 -13.43 7.28 3.34
C MET A 115 -12.91 8.60 2.77
N ILE A 116 -12.29 9.43 3.60
CA ILE A 116 -11.73 10.74 3.19
C ILE A 116 -10.44 10.61 2.38
N ALA A 117 -9.68 9.56 2.61
CA ALA A 117 -8.53 9.09 1.82
C ALA A 117 -8.09 7.73 2.37
N ILE A 118 -7.22 7.01 1.67
CA ILE A 118 -6.62 5.82 2.25
C ILE A 118 -5.23 5.48 1.70
N ASP A 119 -5.11 5.12 0.43
CA ASP A 119 -3.89 4.49 -0.10
C ASP A 119 -2.92 5.47 -0.72
N GLY A 120 -3.40 6.66 -1.04
CA GLY A 120 -2.62 7.73 -1.65
C GLY A 120 -3.17 8.21 -3.00
N GLY A 121 -2.40 9.06 -3.63
CA GLY A 121 -2.76 9.72 -4.88
C GLY A 121 -1.71 10.73 -5.31
N ILE A 122 -2.14 11.69 -6.12
CA ILE A 122 -1.33 12.80 -6.60
C ILE A 122 -2.03 14.14 -6.33
N ASN A 123 -1.26 15.20 -6.12
CA ASN A 123 -1.79 16.55 -5.96
C ASN A 123 -1.31 17.49 -7.09
N GLU A 124 -1.95 18.65 -7.18
CA GLU A 124 -1.70 19.66 -8.23
C GLU A 124 -0.29 20.26 -8.16
N ASN A 125 0.43 20.09 -7.07
CA ASN A 125 1.84 20.50 -6.98
C ASN A 125 2.82 19.45 -7.48
N GLY A 126 2.34 18.33 -8.00
CA GLY A 126 3.16 17.25 -8.52
C GLY A 126 3.75 16.35 -7.42
N ILE A 127 3.16 16.39 -6.23
CA ILE A 127 3.47 15.42 -5.18
C ILE A 127 2.64 14.16 -5.40
N GLU A 128 3.31 13.03 -5.43
CA GLU A 128 2.69 11.73 -5.28
C GLU A 128 2.90 11.22 -3.86
N MET A 129 1.94 10.50 -3.33
CA MET A 129 2.08 9.84 -2.03
C MET A 129 1.31 8.52 -2.04
N MET A 130 2.00 7.44 -1.68
CA MET A 130 1.43 6.10 -1.60
C MET A 130 1.83 5.39 -0.33
N THR A 131 0.93 4.60 0.21
CA THR A 131 1.14 3.85 1.44
C THR A 131 1.36 2.37 1.19
N GLN A 132 2.23 1.74 1.98
CA GLN A 132 2.37 0.30 2.07
C GLN A 132 2.38 -0.09 3.54
N TYR A 133 1.42 -0.92 3.94
CA TYR A 133 1.38 -1.44 5.29
C TYR A 133 2.66 -2.24 5.61
N SER A 134 3.33 -1.87 6.68
CA SER A 134 4.52 -2.53 7.20
C SER A 134 4.36 -2.73 8.70
N PRO A 135 3.86 -3.88 9.14
CA PRO A 135 3.47 -4.08 10.53
C PRO A 135 4.62 -3.90 11.53
N SER A 136 4.28 -3.40 12.70
CA SER A 136 5.21 -3.12 13.80
C SER A 136 4.57 -3.48 15.14
N ILE A 137 5.40 -3.86 16.12
CA ILE A 137 4.95 -4.10 17.51
C ILE A 137 4.53 -2.81 18.25
N TYR A 138 4.79 -1.65 17.66
CA TYR A 138 4.46 -0.35 18.27
C TYR A 138 3.13 0.22 17.79
N GLU A 139 2.31 -0.56 17.13
CA GLU A 139 1.00 -0.11 16.70
C GLU A 139 0.10 0.28 17.89
N THR A 140 -0.71 1.31 17.71
CA THR A 140 -1.55 1.89 18.76
C THR A 140 -2.81 2.50 18.16
N MET A 141 -3.87 2.58 18.96
CA MET A 141 -5.08 3.35 18.63
C MET A 141 -5.00 4.82 19.10
N ARG A 142 -3.83 5.28 19.55
CA ARG A 142 -3.63 6.65 20.06
C ARG A 142 -2.81 7.47 19.08
N GLY A 143 -3.44 8.00 18.05
CA GLY A 143 -2.78 8.80 17.02
C GLY A 143 -3.71 9.07 15.84
N CYS A 144 -3.14 9.62 14.78
CA CYS A 144 -3.82 9.79 13.50
C CYS A 144 -3.73 8.51 12.69
N GLY A 145 -4.84 8.06 12.17
CA GLY A 145 -4.92 6.92 11.27
C GLY A 145 -4.36 7.22 9.88
N ILE A 146 -4.18 6.17 9.09
CA ILE A 146 -3.65 6.22 7.71
C ILE A 146 -4.47 7.20 6.86
N ALA A 147 -5.81 7.13 6.92
CA ALA A 147 -6.69 7.99 6.12
C ALA A 147 -6.42 9.48 6.36
N VAL A 148 -6.30 9.88 7.64
CA VAL A 148 -6.03 11.28 8.03
C VAL A 148 -4.63 11.71 7.59
N LEU A 149 -3.61 10.90 7.80
CA LEU A 149 -2.23 11.23 7.44
C LEU A 149 -2.04 11.31 5.92
N SER A 150 -2.65 10.38 5.18
CA SER A 150 -2.65 10.40 3.72
C SER A 150 -3.30 11.65 3.16
N ARG A 151 -4.48 12.02 3.69
CA ARG A 151 -5.17 13.25 3.30
C ARG A 151 -4.38 14.49 3.64
N LEU A 152 -3.77 14.57 4.84
CA LEU A 152 -2.92 15.69 5.23
C LEU A 152 -1.75 15.90 4.26
N ILE A 153 -1.10 14.82 3.83
CA ILE A 153 0.01 14.91 2.89
C ILE A 153 -0.49 15.39 1.53
N LEU A 154 -1.52 14.76 0.97
CA LEU A 154 -2.05 15.13 -0.36
C LEU A 154 -2.54 16.57 -0.40
N GLN A 155 -3.20 17.04 0.66
CA GLN A 155 -3.79 18.37 0.73
C GLN A 155 -2.78 19.47 1.06
N ASN A 156 -1.62 19.15 1.67
CA ASN A 156 -0.75 20.19 2.21
C ASN A 156 0.73 20.10 1.79
N ALA A 157 1.17 18.98 1.24
CA ALA A 157 2.58 18.84 0.86
C ALA A 157 2.84 19.42 -0.53
N SER A 158 3.82 20.32 -0.62
CA SER A 158 4.35 20.85 -1.86
C SER A 158 5.75 20.31 -2.18
N ARG A 159 6.37 19.62 -1.23
CA ARG A 159 7.69 18.98 -1.33
C ARG A 159 7.70 17.71 -0.47
N VAL A 160 8.62 16.79 -0.76
CA VAL A 160 8.82 15.59 0.08
C VAL A 160 9.11 15.93 1.55
N ASP A 161 9.76 17.05 1.82
CA ASP A 161 10.09 17.49 3.19
C ASP A 161 8.82 17.89 3.98
N ASP A 162 7.79 18.40 3.31
CA ASP A 162 6.50 18.72 3.95
C ASP A 162 5.80 17.44 4.43
N ALA A 163 5.82 16.37 3.61
CA ALA A 163 5.30 15.07 4.00
C ALA A 163 6.06 14.49 5.21
N LEU A 164 7.39 14.60 5.21
CA LEU A 164 8.21 14.16 6.35
C LEU A 164 7.88 14.97 7.61
N ASN A 165 7.68 16.27 7.50
CA ASN A 165 7.28 17.13 8.62
C ASN A 165 5.91 16.76 9.17
N ILE A 166 4.91 16.54 8.30
CA ILE A 166 3.57 16.08 8.70
C ILE A 166 3.68 14.78 9.50
N LEU A 167 4.39 13.79 8.95
CA LEU A 167 4.57 12.48 9.62
C LEU A 167 5.40 12.57 10.90
N THR A 168 6.21 13.61 11.08
CA THR A 168 6.99 13.83 12.31
C THR A 168 6.17 14.52 13.40
N VAL A 169 5.33 15.48 13.02
CA VAL A 169 4.55 16.29 13.96
C VAL A 169 3.31 15.55 14.46
N TYR A 170 2.61 14.85 13.57
CA TYR A 170 1.39 14.14 13.95
C TYR A 170 1.71 12.76 14.55
N PRO A 171 1.08 12.38 15.68
CA PRO A 171 1.22 11.05 16.22
C PRO A 171 0.61 10.03 15.25
N ARG A 172 1.27 8.89 15.07
CA ARG A 172 0.87 7.84 14.14
C ARG A 172 0.33 6.64 14.89
N CYS A 173 -0.59 5.89 14.25
CA CYS A 173 -1.17 4.67 14.80
C CYS A 173 -0.44 3.41 14.32
N THR A 174 -0.16 3.33 13.04
CA THR A 174 0.12 2.08 12.33
C THR A 174 1.49 2.13 11.67
N GLY A 175 2.11 0.97 11.50
CA GLY A 175 3.35 0.81 10.76
C GLY A 175 3.10 0.93 9.25
N ILE A 176 3.65 1.97 8.63
CA ILE A 176 3.44 2.31 7.22
C ILE A 176 4.75 2.77 6.59
N ASN A 177 5.00 2.33 5.37
CA ASN A 177 5.94 2.95 4.46
C ASN A 177 5.18 3.95 3.59
N TYR A 178 5.47 5.23 3.72
CA TYR A 178 4.97 6.28 2.84
C TYR A 178 5.99 6.50 1.74
N HIS A 179 5.65 6.14 0.51
CA HIS A 179 6.44 6.49 -0.67
C HIS A 179 5.96 7.86 -1.15
N VAL A 180 6.85 8.84 -1.12
CA VAL A 180 6.54 10.22 -1.48
C VAL A 180 7.49 10.68 -2.56
N GLY A 181 6.95 11.15 -3.68
CA GLY A 181 7.68 11.74 -4.78
C GLY A 181 7.33 13.21 -4.99
N ASP A 182 8.31 13.96 -5.45
CA ASP A 182 8.22 15.36 -5.85
C ASP A 182 8.70 15.46 -7.30
N ALA A 183 7.74 15.48 -8.21
CA ALA A 183 8.02 15.48 -9.64
C ALA A 183 8.68 16.80 -10.10
N LYS A 184 8.43 17.93 -9.40
CA LYS A 184 9.09 19.21 -9.69
C LYS A 184 10.56 19.19 -9.32
N ALA A 185 10.88 18.60 -8.17
CA ALA A 185 12.24 18.49 -7.67
C ALA A 185 12.99 17.26 -8.19
N GLN A 186 12.35 16.39 -8.99
CA GLN A 186 12.92 15.13 -9.48
C GLN A 186 13.51 14.31 -8.32
N ARG A 187 12.68 14.06 -7.32
CA ARG A 187 13.13 13.46 -6.06
C ARG A 187 12.04 12.60 -5.43
N ALA A 188 12.43 11.46 -4.87
CA ALA A 188 11.54 10.63 -4.07
C ALA A 188 12.21 10.16 -2.79
N ILE A 189 11.38 9.90 -1.76
CA ILE A 189 11.78 9.25 -0.50
C ILE A 189 10.76 8.20 -0.10
N VAL A 190 11.20 7.18 0.61
CA VAL A 190 10.30 6.30 1.37
C VAL A 190 10.47 6.61 2.84
N ILE A 191 9.39 7.05 3.49
CA ILE A 191 9.35 7.35 4.92
C ILE A 191 8.78 6.12 5.61
N GLU A 192 9.61 5.41 6.33
CA GLU A 192 9.26 4.19 7.07
C GLU A 192 8.87 4.56 8.51
N THR A 193 7.64 4.26 8.90
CA THR A 193 7.08 4.74 10.17
C THR A 193 6.41 3.63 10.97
N ASN A 194 6.34 3.84 12.26
CA ASN A 194 5.40 3.20 13.17
C ASN A 194 4.93 4.24 14.23
N ALA A 195 4.17 3.83 15.22
CA ALA A 195 3.65 4.76 16.24
C ALA A 195 4.75 5.50 17.02
N LYS A 196 5.95 4.97 17.12
CA LYS A 196 7.04 5.52 17.95
C LYS A 196 8.23 6.03 17.14
N GLN A 197 8.43 5.52 15.93
CA GLN A 197 9.68 5.70 15.19
C GLN A 197 9.40 6.17 13.77
N ILE A 198 10.36 6.88 13.21
CA ILE A 198 10.36 7.35 11.84
C ILE A 198 11.78 7.29 11.30
N ALA A 199 11.91 6.80 10.09
CA ALA A 199 13.14 6.84 9.30
C ALA A 199 12.78 7.12 7.85
N PHE A 200 13.73 7.49 7.04
CA PHE A 200 13.51 7.60 5.60
C PHE A 200 14.72 7.09 4.82
N ARG A 201 14.45 6.59 3.64
CA ARG A 201 15.46 6.22 2.66
C ARG A 201 15.23 6.94 1.35
N ARG A 202 16.28 7.16 0.64
CA ARG A 202 16.34 7.74 -0.69
C ARG A 202 17.26 6.90 -1.57
N PRO A 203 17.14 7.00 -2.87
CA PRO A 203 18.04 6.29 -3.77
C PRO A 203 19.49 6.75 -3.58
N TYR A 204 20.41 5.86 -3.87
CA TYR A 204 21.84 6.16 -3.86
C TYR A 204 22.40 6.01 -5.27
N LYS A 205 22.81 7.11 -5.88
CA LYS A 205 23.38 7.18 -7.24
C LYS A 205 22.50 6.55 -8.35
N GLN A 206 21.19 6.58 -8.17
CA GLN A 206 20.20 6.08 -9.12
C GLN A 206 18.95 6.91 -9.02
N ASP A 207 18.23 7.09 -10.14
CA ASP A 207 16.99 7.85 -10.22
C ASP A 207 15.78 6.92 -10.18
N ILE A 208 15.86 5.87 -9.35
CA ILE A 208 14.79 4.91 -9.09
C ILE A 208 14.63 4.67 -7.59
N LEU A 209 13.39 4.47 -7.16
CA LEU A 209 13.05 4.10 -5.79
C LEU A 209 11.82 3.20 -5.80
N TRP A 210 11.80 2.20 -4.92
CA TRP A 210 10.65 1.30 -4.79
C TRP A 210 10.46 0.85 -3.35
N THR A 211 9.24 0.38 -3.03
CA THR A 211 8.92 -0.14 -1.71
C THR A 211 7.80 -1.17 -1.76
N THR A 212 7.80 -2.05 -0.79
CA THR A 212 6.78 -3.06 -0.53
C THR A 212 6.44 -3.08 0.97
N ASN A 213 5.96 -4.18 1.52
CA ASN A 213 5.41 -4.27 2.86
C ASN A 213 6.43 -4.67 3.94
N HIS A 214 7.65 -4.17 3.87
CA HIS A 214 8.67 -4.40 4.90
C HIS A 214 9.59 -3.19 5.05
N TYR A 215 10.24 -3.10 6.19
CA TYR A 215 11.18 -2.04 6.50
C TYR A 215 12.56 -2.34 5.93
N ASN A 216 13.20 -1.34 5.36
CA ASN A 216 14.54 -1.43 4.79
C ASN A 216 15.57 -0.56 5.50
N CYS A 217 15.16 0.57 6.13
CA CYS A 217 16.10 1.48 6.81
C CYS A 217 16.80 0.80 7.98
N TYR A 218 16.01 0.09 8.77
CA TYR A 218 16.50 -0.64 9.93
C TYR A 218 15.73 -1.96 10.05
N PRO A 219 16.17 -2.99 9.38
CA PRO A 219 15.47 -4.26 9.43
C PRO A 219 15.29 -4.83 10.85
N GLY A 220 16.26 -4.62 11.74
CA GLY A 220 16.14 -4.99 13.16
C GLY A 220 15.59 -3.90 14.09
N TRP A 221 15.31 -2.71 13.56
CA TRP A 221 15.05 -1.50 14.33
C TRP A 221 13.57 -1.24 14.59
N MET A 222 12.72 -1.72 13.74
CA MET A 222 11.29 -1.39 13.79
C MET A 222 10.54 -2.08 14.92
N GLY A 223 11.18 -2.09 16.06
CA GLY A 223 10.59 -2.49 17.33
C GLY A 223 10.69 -3.95 17.65
N TYR A 224 11.26 -4.73 16.79
CA TYR A 224 11.44 -6.15 17.03
C TYR A 224 12.72 -6.46 17.81
N GLN A 225 13.11 -5.57 18.71
CA GLN A 225 14.12 -5.83 19.73
C GLN A 225 13.52 -6.48 20.99
N GLY A 226 12.22 -6.71 21.00
CA GLY A 226 11.52 -7.28 22.14
C GLY A 226 11.76 -8.76 22.29
N GLU A 227 12.06 -9.17 23.52
CA GLU A 227 12.23 -10.57 23.94
C GLU A 227 10.93 -11.40 23.82
N ASN A 228 9.80 -10.76 23.48
CA ASN A 228 8.46 -11.32 23.52
C ASN A 228 7.91 -11.71 22.13
N LEU A 229 8.74 -11.75 21.09
CA LEU A 229 8.28 -12.15 19.77
C LEU A 229 8.28 -13.66 19.62
N VAL A 230 7.21 -14.17 19.02
CA VAL A 230 7.15 -15.57 18.57
C VAL A 230 8.26 -15.80 17.56
N GLU A 231 8.95 -16.91 17.63
CA GLU A 231 10.18 -17.17 16.89
C GLU A 231 10.04 -16.94 15.36
N GLY A 232 8.90 -17.33 14.76
CA GLY A 232 8.63 -17.08 13.36
C GLY A 232 8.42 -15.59 12.99
N GLN A 233 8.11 -14.73 13.94
CA GLN A 233 8.00 -13.28 13.73
C GLN A 233 9.36 -12.59 13.81
N LYS A 234 10.28 -13.12 14.61
CA LYS A 234 11.66 -12.62 14.69
C LYS A 234 12.32 -12.66 13.31
N LEU A 235 12.09 -13.69 12.55
CA LEU A 235 12.67 -13.86 11.22
C LEU A 235 12.10 -12.88 10.19
N ALA A 236 10.89 -12.41 10.40
CA ALA A 236 10.20 -11.57 9.42
C ALA A 236 10.50 -10.07 9.57
N PHE A 237 10.71 -9.58 10.80
CA PHE A 237 10.84 -8.16 11.09
C PHE A 237 12.01 -7.84 12.00
N CYS A 238 12.55 -8.82 12.70
CA CYS A 238 13.65 -8.62 13.61
C CYS A 238 14.90 -9.25 13.03
N LEU A 239 15.80 -8.43 12.56
CA LEU A 239 17.14 -8.87 12.23
C LEU A 239 18.06 -8.90 13.47
N LYS A 240 17.52 -8.88 14.69
CA LYS A 240 18.32 -8.96 15.91
C LYS A 240 19.20 -10.19 15.92
N ASP A 241 18.68 -11.30 15.40
CA ASP A 241 19.39 -12.58 15.35
C ASP A 241 20.04 -12.85 13.97
N VAL A 242 19.83 -11.94 13.01
CA VAL A 242 20.45 -12.01 11.69
C VAL A 242 21.78 -11.25 11.76
N LYS A 243 22.86 -11.97 11.72
CA LYS A 243 24.20 -11.39 11.87
C LYS A 243 24.72 -10.68 10.63
N SER A 244 24.04 -10.86 9.49
CA SER A 244 24.44 -10.29 8.24
C SER A 244 23.26 -10.18 7.27
N ILE A 245 23.42 -9.38 6.21
CA ILE A 245 22.46 -9.29 5.10
C ILE A 245 22.24 -10.66 4.45
N GLU A 246 23.30 -11.45 4.32
CA GLU A 246 23.25 -12.79 3.74
C GLU A 246 22.36 -13.74 4.56
N SER A 247 22.50 -13.71 5.89
CA SER A 247 21.66 -14.51 6.78
C SER A 247 20.19 -14.12 6.68
N TRP A 248 19.91 -12.83 6.50
CA TRP A 248 18.56 -12.33 6.27
C TRP A 248 18.03 -12.80 4.92
N GLN A 249 18.81 -12.65 3.85
CA GLN A 249 18.46 -13.14 2.53
C GLN A 249 18.21 -14.65 2.53
N GLU A 250 19.00 -15.43 3.28
CA GLU A 250 18.78 -16.86 3.43
C GLU A 250 17.46 -17.17 4.17
N SER A 251 17.13 -16.40 5.21
CA SER A 251 15.86 -16.55 5.93
C SER A 251 14.64 -16.29 5.03
N LEU A 252 14.79 -15.47 4.00
CA LEU A 252 13.74 -15.17 3.03
C LEU A 252 13.46 -16.35 2.06
N LYS A 253 14.36 -17.31 1.96
CA LYS A 253 14.16 -18.52 1.18
C LYS A 253 13.26 -19.54 1.88
N ASP A 254 13.02 -19.35 3.18
CA ASP A 254 12.04 -20.17 3.91
C ASP A 254 10.62 -19.87 3.40
N LYS A 255 10.05 -20.83 2.68
CA LYS A 255 8.69 -20.74 2.11
C LYS A 255 7.58 -20.59 3.16
N SER A 256 7.88 -20.80 4.42
CA SER A 256 6.97 -20.54 5.54
C SER A 256 6.98 -19.08 6.00
N ASN A 257 7.95 -18.29 5.54
CA ASN A 257 8.07 -16.88 5.91
C ASN A 257 6.87 -16.07 5.36
N PRO A 258 6.06 -15.46 6.21
CA PRO A 258 4.89 -14.68 5.78
C PRO A 258 5.25 -13.44 4.96
N TYR A 259 6.52 -13.01 4.97
CA TYR A 259 7.03 -11.85 4.22
C TYR A 259 7.69 -12.22 2.90
N LEU A 260 7.64 -13.48 2.52
CA LEU A 260 8.17 -13.93 1.23
C LEU A 260 7.58 -13.13 0.05
N SER A 261 6.29 -12.80 0.14
CA SER A 261 5.62 -11.93 -0.85
C SER A 261 6.25 -10.54 -0.94
N ALA A 262 6.40 -9.85 0.18
CA ALA A 262 6.91 -8.48 0.20
C ALA A 262 8.35 -8.41 -0.33
N THR A 263 9.20 -9.32 0.11
CA THR A 263 10.61 -9.37 -0.28
C THR A 263 10.83 -9.92 -1.68
N GLY A 264 9.99 -10.85 -2.13
CA GLY A 264 9.99 -11.34 -3.52
C GLY A 264 9.64 -10.22 -4.50
N ARG A 265 8.54 -9.49 -4.25
CA ARG A 265 8.17 -8.33 -5.05
C ARG A 265 9.24 -7.23 -5.03
N PHE A 266 9.88 -7.00 -3.87
CA PHE A 266 10.95 -6.01 -3.74
C PHE A 266 12.15 -6.33 -4.64
N ARG A 267 12.60 -7.59 -4.68
CA ARG A 267 13.68 -8.04 -5.58
C ARG A 267 13.26 -7.97 -7.05
N GLN A 268 12.00 -8.27 -7.35
CA GLN A 268 11.53 -8.20 -8.73
C GLN A 268 11.48 -6.76 -9.24
N TYR A 269 11.06 -5.80 -8.40
CA TYR A 269 11.16 -4.37 -8.74
C TYR A 269 12.60 -3.95 -8.98
N GLU A 270 13.53 -4.33 -8.11
CA GLU A 270 14.95 -4.04 -8.29
C GLU A 270 15.46 -4.53 -9.66
N LYS A 271 15.14 -5.78 -10.01
CA LYS A 271 15.50 -6.36 -11.29
C LYS A 271 14.92 -5.57 -12.46
N LEU A 272 13.59 -5.41 -12.50
CA LEU A 272 12.89 -4.78 -13.62
C LEU A 272 13.29 -3.32 -13.82
N LEU A 273 13.39 -2.55 -12.73
CA LEU A 273 13.80 -1.14 -12.79
C LEU A 273 15.26 -0.98 -13.21
N SER A 274 16.13 -1.92 -12.83
CA SER A 274 17.53 -1.91 -13.24
C SER A 274 17.71 -2.32 -14.70
N GLU A 275 16.96 -3.33 -15.16
CA GLU A 275 16.99 -3.80 -16.57
C GLU A 275 16.47 -2.73 -17.54
N LEU A 276 15.49 -1.93 -17.12
CA LEU A 276 14.88 -0.87 -17.93
C LEU A 276 15.45 0.52 -17.66
N TYR A 277 16.53 0.62 -16.88
CA TYR A 277 17.13 1.91 -16.53
C TYR A 277 17.53 2.71 -17.77
N GLY A 278 17.08 3.95 -17.88
CA GLY A 278 17.24 4.81 -19.05
C GLY A 278 16.15 4.67 -20.12
N GLU A 279 15.28 3.69 -19.99
CA GLU A 279 14.22 3.40 -20.97
C GLU A 279 12.82 3.36 -20.36
N ILE A 280 12.68 3.72 -19.08
CA ILE A 280 11.38 3.67 -18.39
C ILE A 280 10.44 4.73 -18.97
N THR A 281 9.24 4.31 -19.33
CA THR A 281 8.11 5.13 -19.79
C THR A 281 6.84 4.76 -19.01
N MET A 282 5.74 5.46 -19.21
CA MET A 282 4.45 5.06 -18.62
C MET A 282 4.03 3.66 -19.10
N GLU A 283 4.27 3.33 -20.37
CA GLU A 283 3.95 2.03 -20.96
C GLU A 283 4.78 0.91 -20.30
N SER A 284 6.10 1.06 -20.25
CA SER A 284 6.95 0.07 -19.56
C SER A 284 6.70 0.03 -18.05
N GLY A 285 6.28 1.15 -17.46
CA GLY A 285 5.80 1.19 -16.07
C GLY A 285 4.56 0.33 -15.83
N ILE A 286 3.61 0.31 -16.76
CA ILE A 286 2.46 -0.61 -16.73
C ILE A 286 2.94 -2.07 -16.85
N GLU A 287 3.92 -2.35 -17.70
CA GLU A 287 4.51 -3.68 -17.83
C GLU A 287 5.17 -4.13 -16.53
N ILE A 288 5.92 -3.24 -15.85
CA ILE A 288 6.48 -3.49 -14.52
C ILE A 288 5.39 -3.81 -13.50
N LEU A 289 4.32 -3.00 -13.44
CA LEU A 289 3.20 -3.22 -12.52
C LEU A 289 2.43 -4.51 -12.82
N SER A 290 2.46 -4.97 -14.05
CA SER A 290 1.77 -6.16 -14.54
C SER A 290 2.68 -7.40 -14.62
N ASP A 291 3.93 -7.31 -14.17
CA ASP A 291 4.87 -8.41 -14.23
C ASP A 291 4.46 -9.59 -13.37
N ARG A 292 4.52 -10.79 -13.95
CA ARG A 292 4.07 -12.05 -13.36
C ARG A 292 5.18 -13.07 -13.20
N HIS A 293 6.41 -12.68 -13.44
CA HIS A 293 7.54 -13.60 -13.27
C HIS A 293 7.83 -13.82 -11.78
N ASN A 294 8.03 -15.08 -11.45
CA ASN A 294 8.55 -15.44 -10.14
C ASN A 294 9.99 -14.95 -10.02
N PRO A 295 10.34 -14.13 -9.01
CA PRO A 295 11.68 -13.56 -8.89
C PRO A 295 12.79 -14.59 -8.66
N ASP A 296 12.46 -15.78 -8.15
CA ASP A 296 13.43 -16.82 -7.81
C ASP A 296 13.62 -17.85 -8.95
N THR A 297 12.54 -18.17 -9.68
CA THR A 297 12.59 -19.18 -10.76
C THR A 297 12.58 -18.58 -12.16
N GLY A 298 12.13 -17.33 -12.30
CA GLY A 298 11.92 -16.69 -13.60
C GLY A 298 10.69 -17.21 -14.36
N GLU A 299 9.92 -18.13 -13.77
CA GLU A 299 8.72 -18.69 -14.40
C GLU A 299 7.61 -17.65 -14.50
N LEU A 300 7.01 -17.55 -15.67
CA LEU A 300 5.84 -16.71 -15.90
C LEU A 300 4.60 -17.40 -15.34
N ARG A 301 3.91 -16.69 -14.45
CA ARG A 301 2.62 -17.16 -13.93
C ARG A 301 1.50 -16.88 -14.91
N ASP A 302 0.69 -17.88 -15.18
CA ASP A 302 -0.50 -17.74 -15.97
C ASP A 302 -1.67 -17.21 -15.12
N TRP A 303 -2.37 -16.18 -15.60
CA TRP A 303 -3.59 -15.67 -15.00
C TRP A 303 -4.72 -16.71 -14.90
N GLU A 304 -4.77 -17.66 -15.84
CA GLU A 304 -5.83 -18.66 -15.90
C GLU A 304 -5.63 -19.76 -14.84
N THR A 305 -4.38 -20.10 -14.53
CA THR A 305 -4.01 -21.09 -13.51
C THR A 305 -3.86 -20.46 -12.14
N ALA A 306 -3.69 -19.14 -12.05
CA ALA A 306 -3.82 -18.44 -10.80
C ALA A 306 -5.22 -18.73 -10.25
N PRO A 307 -5.35 -19.15 -8.97
CA PRO A 307 -6.65 -19.32 -8.37
C PRO A 307 -7.41 -18.03 -8.61
N LYS A 308 -8.49 -18.10 -9.34
CA LYS A 308 -9.40 -16.97 -9.51
C LYS A 308 -9.79 -16.57 -8.11
N ALA A 309 -9.28 -15.46 -7.63
CA ALA A 309 -9.84 -14.82 -6.46
C ALA A 309 -11.29 -14.55 -6.88
N ARG A 310 -12.20 -15.35 -6.34
CA ARG A 310 -13.44 -15.69 -7.00
C ARG A 310 -14.39 -14.52 -7.04
N ASN A 311 -14.66 -14.01 -8.23
CA ASN A 311 -15.82 -13.15 -8.54
C ASN A 311 -17.16 -13.93 -8.53
N ASP A 312 -17.17 -15.21 -8.13
CA ASP A 312 -18.34 -16.09 -8.22
C ASP A 312 -19.27 -16.07 -6.99
N GLY A 313 -19.18 -15.04 -6.15
CA GLY A 313 -19.94 -14.95 -4.89
C GLY A 313 -19.44 -15.89 -3.77
N ASN A 314 -18.51 -16.78 -4.07
CA ASN A 314 -17.95 -17.75 -3.13
C ASN A 314 -16.94 -17.16 -2.13
N THR A 315 -16.51 -15.89 -2.30
CA THR A 315 -15.72 -15.23 -1.26
C THR A 315 -16.55 -15.03 0.00
N ILE A 316 -17.85 -14.73 -0.14
CA ILE A 316 -18.80 -14.68 0.99
C ILE A 316 -18.95 -16.09 1.57
N ALA A 317 -19.12 -17.11 0.72
CA ALA A 317 -19.21 -18.50 1.16
C ALA A 317 -17.92 -18.98 1.85
N PHE A 318 -16.74 -18.50 1.41
CA PHE A 318 -15.47 -18.79 2.07
C PHE A 318 -15.43 -18.27 3.51
N TRP A 319 -15.93 -17.07 3.78
CA TRP A 319 -16.00 -16.52 5.15
C TRP A 319 -17.17 -17.07 5.96
N ALA A 320 -18.27 -17.42 5.30
CA ALA A 320 -19.47 -18.00 5.91
C ALA A 320 -19.40 -19.53 6.08
N ALA A 321 -18.53 -20.22 5.33
CA ALA A 321 -18.41 -21.67 5.45
C ALA A 321 -17.87 -22.05 6.85
N PRO A 322 -18.37 -23.13 7.44
CA PRO A 322 -17.90 -23.64 8.73
C PRO A 322 -16.54 -24.38 8.59
N THR A 323 -15.63 -23.83 7.80
CA THR A 323 -14.26 -24.31 7.68
C THR A 323 -13.41 -23.75 8.79
N THR A 324 -12.55 -24.58 9.33
CA THR A 324 -11.61 -24.15 10.36
C THR A 324 -10.67 -23.05 9.81
N PHE A 325 -10.20 -22.20 10.67
CA PHE A 325 -9.22 -21.16 10.30
C PHE A 325 -7.98 -21.76 9.62
N ALA A 326 -7.55 -22.97 10.07
CA ALA A 326 -6.43 -23.69 9.48
C ALA A 326 -6.68 -24.10 8.02
N GLU A 327 -7.89 -24.50 7.66
CA GLU A 327 -8.27 -24.84 6.27
C GLU A 327 -8.28 -23.59 5.39
N LYS A 328 -8.77 -22.45 5.92
CA LYS A 328 -8.71 -21.16 5.23
C LYS A 328 -7.27 -20.73 4.97
N VAL A 329 -6.39 -20.85 5.95
CA VAL A 329 -4.95 -20.56 5.80
C VAL A 329 -4.29 -21.50 4.80
N LYS A 330 -4.62 -22.79 4.81
CA LYS A 330 -4.11 -23.77 3.86
C LYS A 330 -4.55 -23.44 2.43
N PHE A 331 -5.80 -23.05 2.24
CA PHE A 331 -6.32 -22.60 0.95
C PHE A 331 -5.57 -21.38 0.44
N TYR A 332 -5.37 -20.36 1.28
CA TYR A 332 -4.58 -19.16 0.90
C TYR A 332 -3.13 -19.51 0.57
N LYS A 333 -2.47 -20.33 1.37
CA LYS A 333 -1.08 -20.74 1.11
C LYS A 333 -0.89 -21.52 -0.19
N SER A 334 -1.86 -22.37 -0.55
CA SER A 334 -1.79 -23.16 -1.79
C SER A 334 -2.16 -22.36 -3.04
N ASN A 335 -2.84 -21.22 -2.87
CA ASN A 335 -3.47 -20.50 -3.96
C ASN A 335 -2.90 -19.10 -4.21
N LEU A 336 -2.04 -18.58 -3.33
CA LEU A 336 -1.43 -17.27 -3.46
C LEU A 336 0.08 -17.40 -3.63
N GLU A 337 0.51 -17.38 -4.88
CA GLU A 337 1.88 -17.09 -5.19
C GLU A 337 2.06 -15.57 -5.15
N THR A 338 2.51 -15.10 -3.99
CA THR A 338 2.44 -13.70 -3.61
C THR A 338 3.74 -12.93 -3.86
N SER A 339 4.77 -13.62 -4.37
CA SER A 339 6.08 -13.02 -4.63
C SER A 339 6.19 -12.27 -5.96
N ILE A 340 5.19 -12.35 -6.83
CA ILE A 340 5.14 -11.63 -8.11
C ILE A 340 4.59 -10.21 -7.95
N VAL A 341 5.04 -9.28 -8.79
CA VAL A 341 4.61 -7.87 -8.76
C VAL A 341 3.12 -7.75 -9.02
N ALA A 342 2.62 -8.40 -10.07
CA ALA A 342 1.19 -8.46 -10.37
C ALA A 342 0.49 -9.49 -9.47
N HIS A 343 0.30 -9.11 -8.23
CA HIS A 343 -0.30 -9.93 -7.19
C HIS A 343 -1.74 -10.30 -7.50
N THR A 344 -2.12 -11.55 -7.18
CA THR A 344 -3.49 -12.03 -7.42
C THR A 344 -4.56 -11.37 -6.56
N GLY A 345 -4.17 -10.63 -5.53
CA GLY A 345 -5.03 -9.81 -4.67
C GLY A 345 -5.09 -8.34 -5.06
N ASN A 346 -4.60 -7.97 -6.26
CA ASN A 346 -4.54 -6.57 -6.65
C ASN A 346 -5.94 -5.98 -6.89
N LEU A 347 -6.30 -4.99 -6.09
CA LEU A 347 -7.57 -4.27 -6.15
C LEU A 347 -7.56 -3.17 -7.20
N TRP A 348 -6.45 -2.45 -7.32
CA TRP A 348 -6.24 -1.43 -8.34
C TRP A 348 -4.75 -1.25 -8.60
N SER A 349 -4.44 -0.77 -9.79
CA SER A 349 -3.09 -0.46 -10.24
C SER A 349 -3.09 0.89 -10.94
N MET A 350 -2.15 1.76 -10.59
CA MET A 350 -2.06 3.13 -11.11
C MET A 350 -0.64 3.44 -11.53
N ILE A 351 -0.51 4.19 -12.63
CA ILE A 351 0.73 4.82 -13.07
C ILE A 351 0.46 6.29 -13.38
N ALA A 352 1.41 7.17 -13.04
CA ALA A 352 1.25 8.60 -13.18
C ALA A 352 2.53 9.33 -13.56
N THR A 353 2.34 10.49 -14.20
CA THR A 353 3.32 11.56 -14.33
C THR A 353 2.79 12.78 -13.56
N PRO A 354 3.05 12.89 -12.24
CA PRO A 354 2.35 13.82 -11.36
C PRO A 354 2.51 15.30 -11.75
N LEU A 355 3.64 15.66 -12.37
CA LEU A 355 3.89 17.04 -12.79
C LEU A 355 2.89 17.54 -13.86
N ASN A 356 2.51 16.64 -14.75
CA ASN A 356 1.55 16.92 -15.85
C ASN A 356 0.10 16.64 -15.43
N GLY A 357 -0.10 16.08 -14.23
CA GLY A 357 -1.39 15.63 -13.76
C GLY A 357 -1.90 14.36 -14.45
N ASP A 358 -1.14 13.78 -15.37
CA ASP A 358 -1.58 12.57 -16.10
C ASP A 358 -1.44 11.32 -15.25
N PHE A 359 -2.47 10.50 -15.25
CA PHE A 359 -2.42 9.17 -14.65
C PHE A 359 -3.32 8.18 -15.39
N ARG A 360 -2.94 6.91 -15.29
CA ARG A 360 -3.76 5.79 -15.79
C ARG A 360 -4.01 4.81 -14.66
N ILE A 361 -5.24 4.37 -14.54
CA ILE A 361 -5.65 3.46 -13.48
C ILE A 361 -6.45 2.29 -14.01
N ALA A 362 -6.12 1.09 -13.54
CA ALA A 362 -6.88 -0.13 -13.74
C ALA A 362 -7.57 -0.51 -12.44
N MET A 363 -8.91 -0.65 -12.48
CA MET A 363 -9.73 -1.03 -11.32
C MET A 363 -11.03 -1.75 -11.73
N SER A 364 -11.19 -2.11 -13.00
CA SER A 364 -12.41 -2.74 -13.49
C SER A 364 -12.44 -4.25 -13.25
N ASP A 365 -11.29 -4.92 -13.36
CA ASP A 365 -11.14 -6.36 -13.18
C ASP A 365 -10.53 -6.75 -11.83
N PHE A 366 -10.38 -8.04 -11.62
CA PHE A 366 -9.66 -8.59 -10.48
C PHE A 366 -8.85 -9.84 -10.91
N PRO A 367 -7.52 -9.84 -10.75
CA PRO A 367 -6.69 -8.71 -10.32
C PRO A 367 -6.74 -7.55 -11.33
N ALA A 368 -6.62 -6.34 -10.84
CA ALA A 368 -6.88 -5.13 -11.62
C ALA A 368 -5.98 -4.96 -12.86
N GLN A 369 -4.75 -5.44 -12.80
CA GLN A 369 -3.80 -5.38 -13.94
C GLN A 369 -4.27 -6.15 -15.20
N ARG A 370 -5.30 -6.99 -15.08
CA ARG A 370 -5.95 -7.66 -16.24
C ARG A 370 -6.82 -6.72 -17.03
N GLY A 371 -7.34 -5.68 -16.39
CA GLY A 371 -8.24 -4.71 -16.99
C GLY A 371 -7.50 -3.58 -17.73
N PRO A 372 -8.26 -2.77 -18.47
CA PRO A 372 -7.70 -1.60 -19.10
C PRO A 372 -7.25 -0.57 -18.09
N TYR A 373 -6.13 0.09 -18.39
CA TYR A 373 -5.70 1.29 -17.71
C TYR A 373 -6.38 2.50 -18.35
N VAL A 374 -7.35 3.07 -17.65
CA VAL A 374 -8.11 4.24 -18.14
C VAL A 374 -7.34 5.51 -17.79
N HIS A 375 -7.19 6.39 -18.77
CA HIS A 375 -6.49 7.66 -18.65
C HIS A 375 -7.38 8.75 -18.05
N PHE A 376 -6.78 9.53 -17.13
CA PHE A 376 -7.34 10.73 -16.54
C PHE A 376 -6.25 11.80 -16.44
N ASN A 377 -6.66 13.06 -16.29
CA ASN A 377 -5.76 14.17 -15.98
C ASN A 377 -6.31 14.95 -14.79
N LEU A 378 -5.52 15.09 -13.73
CA LEU A 378 -5.91 15.76 -12.48
C LEU A 378 -6.39 17.19 -12.72
N PHE A 379 -5.70 17.95 -13.57
CA PHE A 379 -6.06 19.35 -13.81
C PHE A 379 -7.38 19.48 -14.60
N GLU A 380 -7.68 18.54 -15.49
CA GLU A 380 -8.96 18.48 -16.16
C GLU A 380 -10.09 18.12 -15.18
N GLU A 381 -9.83 17.16 -14.28
CA GLU A 381 -10.82 16.75 -13.28
C GLU A 381 -11.13 17.83 -12.25
N LEU A 382 -10.15 18.62 -11.83
CA LEU A 382 -10.33 19.75 -10.91
C LEU A 382 -11.10 20.92 -11.57
N ASN A 383 -11.13 21.00 -12.89
CA ASN A 383 -11.86 22.05 -13.63
C ASN A 383 -13.28 21.63 -14.08
N ARG A 384 -13.73 20.43 -13.74
CA ARG A 384 -15.09 19.95 -14.03
C ARG A 384 -16.09 20.36 -12.98
#